data_15e41dbd92e7237f0d204f1e8b034a3d
#
_entry.id   15e41dbd92e7237f0d204f1e8b034a3d
#
_cell.length_a   1.000
_cell.length_b   1.000
_cell.length_c   1.000
_cell.angle_alpha   90.00
_cell.angle_beta   90.00
_cell.angle_gamma   90.00
#
_symmetry.space_group_name_H-M   'P 1'
#
loop_
_entity.id
_entity.type
_entity.pdbx_description
1 polymer ?
#
loop_
_entity_poly.entity_id
_entity_poly.type
_entity_poly.pdbx_seq_one_letter_code
_entity_poly.pdbx_strand_id
1 'polypeptide(L)'
;RLPRRGRTAGEEVKREMKEDRHTEPEEFQPVNIPVQMFCAVDRTGVITPLQFRYELPEHKVELVKIEKTLSRDEKNYVGIREKQYICSVVVDGCRRLLEFRYDVESQRWRIFQFLS
;
A
#
# COMPACT_ATOMS: atom_id res chain seq x y z
N ARG A 1 9.79 -10.55 2.80
CA ARG A 1 9.56 -9.61 3.89
C ARG A 1 9.38 -8.22 3.37
N LEU A 2 8.41 -7.49 3.90
CA LEU A 2 8.13 -6.14 3.43
C LEU A 2 9.25 -5.20 3.83
N PRO A 3 9.65 -4.26 2.97
CA PRO A 3 10.69 -3.31 3.32
C PRO A 3 10.20 -2.36 4.41
N ARG A 4 11.12 -1.82 5.17
CA ARG A 4 10.77 -0.85 6.17
C ARG A 4 10.59 0.50 5.54
N ARG A 5 9.70 1.29 6.14
CA ARG A 5 9.54 2.65 5.77
C ARG A 5 10.76 3.42 6.19
N GLY A 6 11.20 4.20 5.40
CA GLY A 6 12.37 4.94 5.67
C GLY A 6 12.27 5.82 6.87
N ARG A 7 12.75 6.16 7.61
CA ARG A 7 12.62 6.78 8.63
C ARG A 7 12.17 7.46 9.09
N THR A 8 12.17 7.25 9.52
CA THR A 8 11.72 7.65 9.88
C THR A 8 11.72 8.25 10.05
N ALA A 9 11.72 8.58 10.25
CA ALA A 9 11.66 9.10 10.19
C ALA A 9 11.41 9.61 10.37
N GLY A 10 11.27 9.74 10.65
CA GLY A 10 10.84 10.18 10.61
C GLY A 10 10.55 10.44 11.20
N GLU A 11 10.45 10.39 11.41
CA GLU A 11 10.05 10.38 11.79
C GLU A 11 10.22 11.01 12.10
N GLU A 12 10.26 11.37 12.39
CA GLU A 12 10.26 11.90 12.35
C GLU A 12 10.26 12.85 12.26
N VAL A 13 10.13 13.25 12.44
CA VAL A 13 9.98 14.00 11.95
C VAL A 13 9.75 14.75 12.00
N LYS A 14 9.60 15.13 12.08
CA LYS A 14 9.27 15.59 11.71
C LYS A 14 9.19 16.36 11.84
N ARG A 15 9.19 16.79 12.29
CA ARG A 15 9.10 17.30 12.04
C ARG A 15 9.02 18.15 11.96
N GLU A 16 8.87 18.51 12.19
CA GLU A 16 8.80 19.08 11.67
C GLU A 16 8.76 19.72 11.25
N MET A 17 8.63 20.16 11.31
CA MET A 17 8.50 20.54 10.55
C MET A 17 8.53 21.15 10.16
N LYS A 18 8.50 21.64 10.15
CA LYS A 18 8.51 22.00 9.46
C LYS A 18 8.38 22.61 8.92
N GLU A 19 8.19 23.17 9.09
CA GLU A 19 8.04 23.57 8.34
C GLU A 19 7.97 23.89 7.57
N ASP A 20 7.86 24.37 7.58
CA ASP A 20 7.63 24.43 6.68
C ASP A 20 7.86 24.35 5.92
N ARG A 21 7.81 24.51 5.72
CA ARG A 21 7.85 24.14 4.95
C ARG A 21 7.66 23.82 4.17
N HIS A 22 7.37 23.87 4.00
CA HIS A 22 7.02 23.26 3.30
C HIS A 22 6.98 22.32 2.94
N THR A 23 6.62 22.19 2.88
CA THR A 23 6.72 21.27 2.54
C THR A 23 6.44 20.21 2.09
N GLU A 24 6.51 20.30 1.21
CA GLU A 24 6.15 19.25 0.67
C GLU A 24 6.71 18.08 1.19
N PRO A 25 6.14 17.28 1.59
CA PRO A 25 6.59 16.19 2.34
C PRO A 25 7.19 15.15 1.48
N GLU A 26 8.45 15.03 1.49
CA GLU A 26 9.07 13.97 0.80
C GLU A 26 8.82 12.66 1.45
N GLU A 27 8.34 12.64 2.68
CA GLU A 27 8.03 11.37 3.29
C GLU A 27 6.81 10.74 2.68
N PHE A 28 6.12 11.43 1.80
CA PHE A 28 5.00 10.82 1.11
C PHE A 28 5.36 10.24 -0.21
N GLN A 29 6.59 9.85 -0.41
CA GLN A 29 6.95 9.23 -1.66
C GLN A 29 6.39 7.84 -1.75
N PRO A 30 5.63 7.53 -2.80
CA PRO A 30 5.07 6.19 -2.94
C PRO A 30 6.15 5.19 -3.28
N VAL A 31 5.97 3.96 -2.81
CA VAL A 31 6.92 2.91 -3.14
C VAL A 31 6.53 2.20 -4.43
N ASN A 32 5.25 2.13 -4.76
CA ASN A 32 4.76 1.58 -6.02
C ASN A 32 5.34 0.21 -6.34
N ILE A 33 5.20 -0.72 -5.41
CA ILE A 33 5.70 -2.08 -5.60
C ILE A 33 4.61 -2.93 -6.24
N PRO A 34 4.80 -3.45 -7.45
CA PRO A 34 3.80 -4.32 -8.05
C PRO A 34 3.64 -5.60 -7.26
N VAL A 35 2.41 -6.06 -7.12
CA VAL A 35 2.15 -7.30 -6.40
C VAL A 35 1.13 -8.10 -7.16
N GLN A 36 1.13 -9.41 -6.92
CA GLN A 36 0.06 -10.28 -7.35
C GLN A 36 -0.93 -10.39 -6.20
N MET A 37 -2.18 -10.05 -6.45
CA MET A 37 -3.19 -10.02 -5.41
C MET A 37 -4.17 -11.15 -5.61
N PHE A 38 -4.47 -11.84 -4.53
CA PHE A 38 -5.55 -12.83 -4.50
C PHE A 38 -6.73 -12.18 -3.84
N CYS A 39 -7.84 -12.11 -4.55
CA CYS A 39 -9.02 -11.38 -4.09
C CYS A 39 -10.24 -12.26 -4.15
N ALA A 40 -11.21 -11.91 -3.32
CA ALA A 40 -12.57 -12.40 -3.50
C ALA A 40 -13.39 -11.29 -4.13
N VAL A 41 -14.25 -11.66 -5.08
CA VAL A 41 -15.18 -10.71 -5.68
C VAL A 41 -16.56 -11.28 -5.41
N ASP A 42 -17.39 -10.52 -4.69
CA ASP A 42 -18.71 -11.03 -4.38
C ASP A 42 -19.63 -10.84 -5.59
N ARG A 43 -20.87 -11.31 -5.47
CA ARG A 43 -21.76 -11.30 -6.62
C ARG A 43 -22.21 -9.90 -7.02
N THR A 44 -21.95 -8.90 -6.21
CA THR A 44 -22.25 -7.51 -6.57
C THR A 44 -21.03 -6.79 -7.11
N GLY A 45 -19.88 -7.48 -7.20
CA GLY A 45 -18.67 -6.89 -7.75
C GLY A 45 -17.74 -6.26 -6.74
N VAL A 46 -18.01 -6.42 -5.44
CA VAL A 46 -17.14 -5.84 -4.42
C VAL A 46 -15.90 -6.70 -4.28
N ILE A 47 -14.75 -6.08 -4.41
CA ILE A 47 -13.46 -6.76 -4.36
C ILE A 47 -12.92 -6.67 -2.95
N THR A 48 -12.50 -7.81 -2.42
CA THR A 48 -11.86 -7.87 -1.11
C THR A 48 -10.49 -8.53 -1.27
N PRO A 49 -9.41 -7.78 -1.04
CA PRO A 49 -8.07 -8.39 -1.15
C PRO A 49 -7.83 -9.32 0.03
N LEU A 50 -7.26 -10.50 -0.25
CA LEU A 50 -7.08 -11.53 0.76
C LEU A 50 -5.63 -11.79 1.09
N GLN A 51 -4.77 -11.84 0.10
CA GLN A 51 -3.34 -12.03 0.31
C GLN A 51 -2.62 -11.63 -0.94
N PHE A 52 -1.34 -11.35 -0.82
CA PHE A 52 -0.58 -10.90 -1.97
C PHE A 52 0.82 -11.52 -1.96
N ARG A 53 1.42 -11.54 -3.13
CA ARG A 53 2.79 -11.99 -3.33
C ARG A 53 3.59 -10.90 -3.97
N TYR A 54 4.83 -10.77 -3.57
CA TYR A 54 5.73 -9.83 -4.24
C TYR A 54 7.12 -10.43 -4.25
N GLU A 55 7.93 -9.95 -5.17
CA GLU A 55 9.25 -10.49 -5.37
C GLU A 55 10.28 -9.55 -4.78
N LEU A 56 11.14 -10.09 -3.92
CA LEU A 56 12.22 -9.34 -3.33
C LEU A 56 13.36 -9.17 -4.33
N PRO A 57 14.28 -8.24 -4.09
CA PRO A 57 15.37 -8.01 -5.04
C PRO A 57 16.20 -9.23 -5.34
N GLU A 58 16.31 -10.18 -4.40
CA GLU A 58 17.07 -11.40 -4.65
C GLU A 58 16.22 -12.47 -5.29
N HIS A 59 15.11 -12.10 -5.90
CA HIS A 59 14.19 -13.03 -6.58
C HIS A 59 13.51 -13.99 -5.64
N LYS A 60 13.45 -13.65 -4.37
CA LYS A 60 12.71 -14.42 -3.41
C LYS A 60 11.28 -13.91 -3.35
N VAL A 61 10.33 -14.83 -3.37
CA VAL A 61 8.90 -14.46 -3.37
C VAL A 61 8.38 -14.55 -1.95
N GLU A 62 7.65 -13.52 -1.54
CA GLU A 62 7.00 -13.51 -0.23
C GLU A 62 5.50 -13.47 -0.40
N LEU A 63 4.82 -14.30 0.37
CA LEU A 63 3.36 -14.34 0.40
C LEU A 63 2.89 -13.80 1.73
N VAL A 64 2.03 -12.79 1.69
CA VAL A 64 1.58 -12.10 2.89
C VAL A 64 0.06 -12.10 2.91
N LYS A 65 -0.50 -12.54 4.02
CA LYS A 65 -1.94 -12.53 4.21
C LYS A 65 -2.40 -11.16 4.70
N ILE A 66 -3.53 -10.73 4.18
CA ILE A 66 -4.15 -9.49 4.62
C ILE A 66 -5.06 -9.83 5.79
N GLU A 67 -4.82 -9.15 6.91
CA GLU A 67 -5.59 -9.39 8.10
C GLU A 67 -6.97 -8.78 7.98
N LYS A 68 -7.04 -7.55 7.47
CA LYS A 68 -8.29 -6.82 7.48
C LYS A 68 -8.19 -5.66 6.51
N THR A 69 -9.27 -5.37 5.82
CA THR A 69 -9.40 -4.16 5.01
C THR A 69 -10.04 -3.09 5.87
N LEU A 70 -9.33 -2.00 6.07
CA LEU A 70 -9.79 -0.93 6.95
C LEU A 70 -10.56 0.12 6.20
N SER A 71 -10.23 0.37 4.95
CA SER A 71 -10.98 1.34 4.19
C SER A 71 -10.85 1.06 2.70
N ARG A 72 -11.85 1.51 1.97
CA ARG A 72 -11.92 1.40 0.52
C ARG A 72 -12.30 2.77 -0.01
N ASP A 73 -11.70 3.14 -1.12
CA ASP A 73 -12.03 4.41 -1.73
C ASP A 73 -11.76 4.31 -3.22
N GLU A 74 -12.24 5.25 -3.97
CA GLU A 74 -12.00 5.27 -5.41
C GLU A 74 -11.45 6.63 -5.78
N LYS A 75 -10.34 6.63 -6.52
CA LYS A 75 -9.70 7.85 -6.97
C LYS A 75 -9.85 7.97 -8.46
N ASN A 76 -10.08 9.17 -8.93
CA ASN A 76 -10.27 9.39 -10.35
C ASN A 76 -9.48 10.63 -10.73
N TYR A 77 -8.38 10.42 -11.46
CA TYR A 77 -7.48 11.52 -11.85
C TYR A 77 -7.42 11.58 -13.36
N VAL A 78 -8.02 12.58 -13.95
CA VAL A 78 -7.86 12.84 -15.40
C VAL A 78 -8.06 11.58 -16.20
N GLY A 79 -9.13 10.87 -15.94
CA GLY A 79 -9.46 9.65 -16.66
C GLY A 79 -8.79 8.39 -16.15
N ILE A 80 -7.90 8.49 -15.19
CA ILE A 80 -7.28 7.31 -14.59
C ILE A 80 -8.07 6.97 -13.33
N ARG A 81 -8.63 5.75 -13.31
CA ARG A 81 -9.42 5.30 -12.18
C ARG A 81 -8.65 4.26 -11.38
N GLU A 82 -8.56 4.51 -10.10
CA GLU A 82 -7.88 3.61 -9.18
C GLU A 82 -8.75 3.37 -7.98
N LYS A 83 -8.71 2.15 -7.47
CA LYS A 83 -9.33 1.83 -6.19
C LYS A 83 -8.25 1.78 -5.13
N GLN A 84 -8.54 2.40 -4.01
CA GLN A 84 -7.60 2.49 -2.91
C GLN A 84 -8.08 1.59 -1.79
N TYR A 85 -7.18 0.78 -1.26
CA TYR A 85 -7.51 -0.10 -0.14
C TYR A 85 -6.46 0.09 0.93
N ILE A 86 -6.91 0.36 2.15
CA ILE A 86 -6.00 0.43 3.28
C ILE A 86 -6.23 -0.82 4.10
N CYS A 87 -5.17 -1.61 4.26
CA CYS A 87 -5.28 -2.92 4.88
C CYS A 87 -4.24 -3.09 5.95
N SER A 88 -4.58 -3.89 6.94
CA SER A 88 -3.58 -4.31 7.92
C SER A 88 -3.07 -5.69 7.56
N VAL A 89 -1.77 -5.88 7.74
CA VAL A 89 -1.10 -7.14 7.52
C VAL A 89 -0.20 -7.41 8.71
N VAL A 90 0.16 -8.68 8.91
CA VAL A 90 1.10 -9.05 9.95
C VAL A 90 2.33 -9.63 9.27
N VAL A 91 3.48 -9.00 9.51
CA VAL A 91 4.74 -9.43 8.92
C VAL A 91 5.75 -9.56 10.05
N ASP A 92 6.35 -10.74 10.16
CA ASP A 92 7.33 -11.00 11.22
C ASP A 92 6.78 -10.65 12.59
N GLY A 93 5.52 -10.98 12.83
CA GLY A 93 4.88 -10.72 14.10
C GLY A 93 4.46 -9.29 14.34
N CYS A 94 4.69 -8.39 13.39
CA CYS A 94 4.35 -6.98 13.53
C CYS A 94 3.21 -6.61 12.62
N ARG A 95 2.22 -5.90 13.16
CA ARG A 95 1.12 -5.41 12.34
C ARG A 95 1.56 -4.16 11.62
N ARG A 96 1.28 -4.12 10.32
CA ARG A 96 1.63 -3.00 9.46
C ARG A 96 0.41 -2.56 8.70
N LEU A 97 0.36 -1.29 8.39
CA LEU A 97 -0.71 -0.75 7.54
C LEU A 97 -0.15 -0.44 6.18
N LEU A 98 -0.82 -0.93 5.16
CA LEU A 98 -0.41 -0.73 3.78
C LEU A 98 -1.54 -0.11 3.00
N GLU A 99 -1.18 0.75 2.07
CA GLU A 99 -2.13 1.26 1.10
C GLU A 99 -1.87 0.58 -0.23
N PHE A 100 -2.88 -0.11 -0.74
CA PHE A 100 -2.83 -0.72 -2.05
C PHE A 100 -3.62 0.11 -3.04
N ARG A 101 -3.17 0.15 -4.26
CA ARG A 101 -3.88 0.76 -5.37
C ARG A 101 -4.13 -0.28 -6.43
N TYR A 102 -5.35 -0.31 -6.94
CA TYR A 102 -5.77 -1.19 -8.01
C TYR A 102 -6.14 -0.33 -9.19
N ASP A 103 -5.40 -0.46 -10.29
CA ASP A 103 -5.68 0.29 -11.51
C ASP A 103 -6.80 -0.43 -12.23
N VAL A 104 -7.95 0.22 -12.35
CA VAL A 104 -9.14 -0.42 -12.89
C VAL A 104 -8.94 -0.81 -14.36
N GLU A 105 -8.22 0.00 -15.12
CA GLU A 105 -8.07 -0.25 -16.53
C GLU A 105 -7.09 -1.36 -16.82
N SER A 106 -5.92 -1.35 -16.21
CA SER A 106 -4.93 -2.39 -16.43
C SER A 106 -5.12 -3.60 -15.55
N GLN A 107 -5.97 -3.49 -14.53
CA GLN A 107 -6.26 -4.57 -13.58
C GLN A 107 -5.01 -5.00 -12.82
N ARG A 108 -4.17 -4.03 -12.49
CA ARG A 108 -2.92 -4.30 -11.78
C ARG A 108 -2.97 -3.73 -10.39
N TRP A 109 -2.36 -4.47 -9.47
CA TRP A 109 -2.27 -4.09 -8.07
C TRP A 109 -0.85 -3.67 -7.75
N ARG A 110 -0.74 -2.71 -6.82
CA ARG A 110 0.56 -2.36 -6.29
C ARG A 110 0.43 -1.90 -4.84
N ILE A 111 1.51 -2.06 -4.08
CA ILE A 111 1.61 -1.40 -2.79
C ILE A 111 1.98 0.04 -3.10
N PHE A 112 1.08 0.95 -2.78
CA PHE A 112 1.32 2.35 -3.06
C PHE A 112 2.25 2.94 -2.01
N GLN A 113 1.99 2.66 -0.74
CA GLN A 113 2.86 3.14 0.34
C GLN A 113 2.60 2.36 1.61
N PHE A 114 3.57 2.46 2.51
CA PHE A 114 3.44 1.92 3.86
C PHE A 114 2.97 3.05 4.75
N LEU A 115 1.89 2.80 5.50
CA LEU A 115 1.33 3.82 6.38
C LEU A 115 1.82 3.68 7.81
N SER A 116 2.36 2.52 8.15
CA SER A 116 2.93 2.35 9.48
C SER A 116 3.94 1.22 9.49
#